data_5fc13dc3965633312415a19efcfc3e49
#
_entry.id   5fc13dc3965633312415a19efcfc3e49
#
_cell.length_a   1.000
_cell.length_b   1.000
_cell.length_c   1.000
_cell.angle_alpha   90.00
_cell.angle_beta   90.00
_cell.angle_gamma   90.00
#
_symmetry.space_group_name_H-M   'P 1'
#
loop_
_entity.id
_entity.type
_entity.pdbx_description
1 polymer ?
#
loop_
_entity_poly.entity_id
_entity_poly.type
_entity_poly.pdbx_seq_one_letter_code
_entity_poly.pdbx_strand_id
1 'polypeptide(L)'
;MIRVAIVEDEEAVREQLLGYVQRYTRQYGTTFEVRTFSDGVEILEGYRPVYDLILLDVEMKHLDGMETAQRIRALDSDVMIVFITNMAQYAIKGYAVGALDYVLKPVPYFAFSQQLQ
;
A
#
# COMPACT_ATOMS: atom_id res chain seq x y z
N MET A 1 5.79 -16.72 3.61
CA MET A 1 6.29 -15.36 3.35
C MET A 1 5.16 -14.49 2.84
N ILE A 2 4.99 -13.33 3.43
CA ILE A 2 3.94 -12.39 3.04
C ILE A 2 4.51 -11.44 1.98
N ARG A 3 3.79 -11.29 0.88
CA ARG A 3 4.20 -10.43 -0.23
C ARG A 3 3.49 -9.10 -0.17
N VAL A 4 4.25 -8.01 -0.07
CA VAL A 4 3.75 -6.65 0.10
C VAL A 4 4.25 -5.78 -1.04
N ALA A 5 3.34 -5.02 -1.64
CA ALA A 5 3.68 -3.95 -2.56
C ALA A 5 3.50 -2.61 -1.86
N ILE A 6 4.45 -1.71 -2.05
CA ILE A 6 4.37 -0.33 -1.56
C ILE A 6 4.38 0.57 -2.78
N VAL A 7 3.30 1.32 -2.98
CA VAL A 7 3.15 2.24 -4.11
C VAL A 7 3.10 3.65 -3.56
N GLU A 8 4.19 4.39 -3.72
CA GLU A 8 4.39 5.72 -3.15
C GLU A 8 5.37 6.50 -4.02
N ASP A 9 5.00 7.69 -4.45
CA ASP A 9 5.86 8.50 -5.32
C ASP A 9 6.93 9.30 -4.59
N GLU A 10 6.77 9.53 -3.29
CA GLU A 10 7.80 10.21 -2.49
C GLU A 10 8.82 9.21 -1.97
N GLU A 11 10.06 9.36 -2.40
CA GLU A 11 11.15 8.46 -2.00
C GLU A 11 11.32 8.40 -0.48
N ALA A 12 11.25 9.54 0.21
CA ALA A 12 11.42 9.59 1.66
C ALA A 12 10.35 8.78 2.39
N VAL A 13 9.10 8.85 1.93
CA VAL A 13 8.00 8.08 2.53
C VAL A 13 8.17 6.60 2.22
N ARG A 14 8.54 6.27 0.99
CA ARG A 14 8.80 4.89 0.57
C ARG A 14 9.87 4.23 1.44
N GLU A 15 10.96 4.96 1.68
CA GLU A 15 12.05 4.52 2.55
C GLU A 15 11.59 4.34 3.99
N GLN A 16 10.77 5.24 4.50
CA GLN A 16 10.20 5.14 5.84
C GLN A 16 9.35 3.88 5.99
N LEU A 17 8.50 3.60 5.02
CA LEU A 17 7.63 2.42 5.07
C LEU A 17 8.44 1.13 4.99
N LEU A 18 9.48 1.10 4.16
CA LEU A 18 10.42 -0.03 4.11
C LEU A 18 11.10 -0.24 5.45
N GLY A 19 11.54 0.83 6.09
CA GLY A 19 12.15 0.78 7.43
C GLY A 19 11.19 0.20 8.46
N TYR A 20 9.91 0.54 8.37
CA TYR A 20 8.88 0.00 9.25
C TYR A 20 8.68 -1.50 9.06
N VAL A 21 8.70 -1.97 7.81
CA VAL A 21 8.58 -3.40 7.53
C VAL A 21 9.78 -4.15 8.13
N GLN A 22 10.98 -3.62 7.98
CA GLN A 22 12.20 -4.20 8.56
C GLN A 22 12.13 -4.24 10.08
N ARG A 23 11.65 -3.16 10.70
CA ARG A 23 11.46 -3.10 12.15
C ARG A 23 10.46 -4.16 12.63
N TYR A 24 9.36 -4.33 11.91
CA TYR A 24 8.35 -5.35 12.24
C TYR A 24 8.95 -6.76 12.16
N THR A 25 9.74 -7.02 11.11
CA THR A 25 10.41 -8.32 10.95
C THR A 25 11.34 -8.61 12.12
N ARG A 26 12.13 -7.62 12.55
CA ARG A 26 13.02 -7.80 13.72
C ARG A 26 12.24 -8.02 15.00
N GLN A 27 11.10 -7.36 15.13
CA GLN A 27 10.32 -7.39 16.37
C GLN A 27 9.50 -8.67 16.52
N TYR A 28 8.93 -9.18 15.45
CA TYR A 28 8.00 -10.31 15.47
C TYR A 28 8.47 -11.54 14.71
N GLY A 29 9.55 -11.46 13.99
CA GLY A 29 10.09 -12.58 13.22
C GLY A 29 9.32 -12.91 11.95
N THR A 30 8.31 -12.11 11.59
CA THR A 30 7.56 -12.31 10.35
C THR A 30 8.40 -11.88 9.16
N THR A 31 8.47 -12.73 8.12
CA THR A 31 9.26 -12.46 6.93
C THR A 31 8.35 -11.90 5.81
N PHE A 32 8.81 -10.81 5.19
CA PHE A 32 8.11 -10.17 4.09
C PHE A 32 8.98 -10.12 2.85
N GLU A 33 8.35 -10.31 1.69
CA GLU A 33 8.94 -9.96 0.41
C GLU A 33 8.28 -8.66 -0.04
N VAL A 34 9.08 -7.59 -0.17
CA VAL A 34 8.55 -6.25 -0.45
C VAL A 34 9.01 -5.79 -1.81
N ARG A 35 8.06 -5.33 -2.63
CA ARG A 35 8.35 -4.61 -3.85
C ARG A 35 7.85 -3.18 -3.72
N THR A 36 8.63 -2.24 -4.24
CA THR A 36 8.27 -0.83 -4.20
C THR A 36 8.03 -0.30 -5.61
N PHE A 37 7.05 0.58 -5.72
CA PHE A 37 6.70 1.23 -6.97
C PHE A 37 6.54 2.72 -6.70
N SER A 38 6.96 3.53 -7.66
CA SER A 38 6.89 4.99 -7.51
C SER A 38 5.57 5.59 -8.02
N ASP A 39 4.71 4.76 -8.66
CA ASP A 39 3.51 5.25 -9.32
C ASP A 39 2.54 4.11 -9.61
N GLY A 40 1.26 4.44 -9.77
CA GLY A 40 0.25 3.46 -10.11
C GLY A 40 0.44 2.82 -11.48
N VAL A 41 0.97 3.56 -12.43
CA VAL A 41 1.29 3.02 -13.76
C VAL A 41 2.32 1.89 -13.64
N GLU A 42 3.31 2.09 -12.79
CA GLU A 42 4.40 1.14 -12.61
C GLU A 42 3.94 -0.21 -12.07
N ILE A 43 3.04 -0.21 -11.07
CA ILE A 43 2.52 -1.47 -10.52
C ILE A 43 1.57 -2.16 -11.50
N LEU A 44 0.80 -1.38 -12.26
CA LEU A 44 -0.17 -1.95 -13.21
C LEU A 44 0.49 -2.55 -14.44
N GLU A 45 1.71 -2.14 -14.77
CA GLU A 45 2.44 -2.68 -15.90
C GLU A 45 2.79 -4.14 -15.62
N GLY A 46 2.14 -5.03 -16.34
CA GLY A 46 2.34 -6.48 -16.16
C GLY A 46 1.86 -7.00 -14.81
N TYR A 47 0.84 -6.39 -14.23
CA TYR A 47 0.35 -6.79 -12.91
C TYR A 47 -0.02 -8.27 -12.86
N ARG A 48 0.39 -8.92 -11.78
CA ARG A 48 0.01 -10.31 -11.46
C ARG A 48 -0.54 -10.37 -10.05
N PRO A 49 -1.52 -11.23 -9.78
CA PRO A 49 -2.10 -11.36 -8.43
C PRO A 49 -1.18 -12.18 -7.51
N VAL A 50 0.00 -11.63 -7.22
CA VAL A 50 1.01 -12.28 -6.39
C VAL A 50 1.17 -11.66 -5.01
N TYR A 51 0.48 -10.54 -4.76
CA TYR A 51 0.61 -9.80 -3.50
C TYR A 51 -0.46 -10.21 -2.51
N ASP A 52 -0.09 -10.23 -1.24
CA ASP A 52 -1.04 -10.39 -0.14
C ASP A 52 -1.60 -9.05 0.32
N LEU A 53 -0.76 -8.00 0.25
CA LEU A 53 -1.10 -6.67 0.72
C LEU A 53 -0.49 -5.62 -0.20
N ILE A 54 -1.27 -4.61 -0.52
CA ILE A 54 -0.79 -3.43 -1.26
C ILE A 54 -1.02 -2.20 -0.39
N LEU A 55 0.07 -1.49 -0.08
CA LEU A 55 0.05 -0.20 0.59
C LEU A 55 0.13 0.86 -0.49
N LEU A 56 -0.89 1.70 -0.60
CA LEU A 56 -1.10 2.52 -1.78
C LEU A 56 -1.37 3.97 -1.38
N ASP A 57 -0.52 4.87 -1.86
CA ASP A 57 -0.76 6.30 -1.72
C ASP A 57 -1.84 6.76 -2.69
N VAL A 58 -2.66 7.71 -2.29
CA VAL A 58 -3.71 8.27 -3.14
C VAL A 58 -3.17 9.33 -4.08
N GLU A 59 -2.34 10.24 -3.56
CA GLU A 59 -1.80 11.34 -4.37
C GLU A 59 -0.51 10.93 -5.08
N MET A 60 -0.59 10.68 -6.38
CA MET A 60 0.56 10.35 -7.21
C MET A 60 0.48 11.11 -8.54
N LYS A 61 1.64 11.29 -9.20
CA LYS A 61 1.75 12.17 -10.37
C LYS A 61 1.00 11.71 -11.61
N HIS A 62 1.11 10.43 -11.96
CA HIS A 62 0.61 9.93 -13.24
C HIS A 62 -0.74 9.28 -13.11
N LEU A 63 -0.91 8.40 -12.15
CA LEU A 63 -2.16 7.71 -11.91
C LEU A 63 -2.39 7.69 -10.40
N ASP A 64 -3.50 8.29 -9.97
CA ASP A 64 -3.77 8.36 -8.52
C ASP A 64 -4.10 6.99 -7.94
N GLY A 65 -4.04 6.91 -6.61
CA GLY A 65 -4.22 5.65 -5.90
C GLY A 65 -5.64 5.11 -6.02
N MET A 66 -6.65 5.96 -6.12
CA MET A 66 -8.02 5.50 -6.26
C MET A 66 -8.23 4.77 -7.59
N GLU A 67 -7.76 5.35 -8.69
CA GLU A 67 -7.87 4.71 -9.99
C GLU A 67 -6.98 3.48 -10.08
N THR A 68 -5.78 3.54 -9.50
CA THR A 68 -4.89 2.39 -9.40
C THR A 68 -5.59 1.23 -8.70
N ALA A 69 -6.23 1.49 -7.56
CA ALA A 69 -6.94 0.47 -6.79
C ALA A 69 -8.10 -0.13 -7.57
N GLN A 70 -8.85 0.69 -8.30
CA GLN A 70 -9.95 0.21 -9.13
C GLN A 70 -9.46 -0.75 -10.20
N ARG A 71 -8.36 -0.40 -10.87
CA ARG A 71 -7.75 -1.25 -11.90
C ARG A 71 -7.18 -2.54 -11.32
N ILE A 72 -6.56 -2.47 -10.14
CA ILE A 72 -6.07 -3.66 -9.45
C ILE A 72 -7.23 -4.58 -9.11
N ARG A 73 -8.34 -4.05 -8.58
CA ARG A 73 -9.52 -4.85 -8.23
C ARG A 73 -10.12 -5.57 -9.45
N ALA A 74 -10.03 -4.96 -10.62
CA ALA A 74 -10.49 -5.61 -11.85
C ALA A 74 -9.64 -6.83 -12.22
N LEU A 75 -8.36 -6.85 -11.79
CA LEU A 75 -7.42 -7.92 -12.09
C LEU A 75 -7.25 -8.89 -10.92
N ASP A 76 -7.54 -8.48 -9.71
CA ASP A 76 -7.27 -9.23 -8.48
C ASP A 76 -8.28 -8.82 -7.41
N SER A 77 -9.30 -9.65 -7.23
CA SER A 77 -10.39 -9.35 -6.30
C SER A 77 -10.05 -9.66 -4.85
N ASP A 78 -8.97 -10.39 -4.60
CA ASP A 78 -8.66 -10.94 -3.27
C ASP A 78 -7.57 -10.19 -2.52
N VAL A 79 -6.72 -9.43 -3.20
CA VAL A 79 -5.61 -8.73 -2.55
C VAL A 79 -6.14 -7.71 -1.53
N MET A 80 -5.49 -7.61 -0.38
CA MET A 80 -5.80 -6.60 0.60
C MET A 80 -5.18 -5.27 0.20
N ILE A 81 -5.98 -4.21 0.14
CA ILE A 81 -5.51 -2.87 -0.19
C ILE A 81 -5.70 -1.96 1.02
N VAL A 82 -4.62 -1.28 1.41
CA VAL A 82 -4.64 -0.28 2.47
C VAL A 82 -4.13 1.03 1.89
N PHE A 83 -4.95 2.07 1.97
CA PHE A 83 -4.55 3.39 1.53
C PHE A 83 -3.73 4.10 2.59
N ILE A 84 -2.64 4.74 2.17
CA ILE A 84 -1.81 5.57 3.03
C ILE A 84 -1.75 6.97 2.39
N THR A 85 -2.38 7.94 3.03
CA THR A 85 -2.51 9.27 2.42
C THR A 85 -2.73 10.34 3.48
N ASN A 86 -2.55 11.61 3.09
CA ASN A 86 -2.89 12.75 3.94
C ASN A 86 -4.28 13.32 3.63
N MET A 87 -5.07 12.66 2.81
CA MET A 87 -6.36 13.16 2.33
C MET A 87 -7.52 12.33 2.88
N ALA A 88 -8.05 12.76 4.04
CA ALA A 88 -9.12 12.06 4.75
C ALA A 88 -10.40 11.91 3.91
N GLN A 89 -10.66 12.83 2.98
CA GLN A 89 -11.86 12.79 2.14
C GLN A 89 -11.91 11.59 1.19
N TYR A 90 -10.81 10.87 1.02
CA TYR A 90 -10.79 9.68 0.17
C TYR A 90 -11.23 8.40 0.90
N ALA A 91 -11.49 8.45 2.20
CA ALA A 91 -11.86 7.25 2.97
C ALA A 91 -13.10 6.56 2.40
N ILE A 92 -14.15 7.34 2.03
CA ILE A 92 -15.38 6.78 1.46
C ILE A 92 -15.12 6.10 0.13
N LYS A 93 -14.30 6.71 -0.72
CA LYS A 93 -13.92 6.13 -2.01
C LYS A 93 -13.10 4.85 -1.83
N GLY A 94 -12.29 4.78 -0.77
CA GLY A 94 -11.55 3.58 -0.42
C GLY A 94 -12.46 2.39 -0.16
N TYR A 95 -13.57 2.60 0.53
CA TYR A 95 -14.55 1.55 0.78
C TYR A 95 -15.18 1.05 -0.54
N ALA A 96 -15.38 1.94 -1.51
CA ALA A 96 -15.96 1.56 -2.81
C ALA A 96 -15.07 0.59 -3.59
N VAL A 97 -13.75 0.58 -3.36
CA VAL A 97 -12.83 -0.38 -3.99
C VAL A 97 -12.49 -1.55 -3.07
N GLY A 98 -13.18 -1.67 -1.95
CA GLY A 98 -12.96 -2.77 -1.01
C GLY A 98 -11.63 -2.68 -0.27
N ALA A 99 -11.16 -1.47 0.03
CA ALA A 99 -9.96 -1.29 0.82
C ALA A 99 -10.17 -1.81 2.24
N LEU A 100 -9.15 -2.48 2.78
CA LEU A 100 -9.18 -3.00 4.14
C LEU A 100 -9.16 -1.88 5.16
N ASP A 101 -8.36 -0.86 4.91
CA ASP A 101 -8.20 0.23 5.86
C ASP A 101 -7.65 1.48 5.16
N TYR A 102 -7.50 2.52 5.95
CA TYR A 102 -7.15 3.85 5.50
C TYR A 102 -6.29 4.49 6.59
N VAL A 103 -5.03 4.74 6.30
CA VAL A 103 -4.08 5.28 7.28
C VAL A 103 -3.64 6.67 6.83
N LEU A 104 -3.77 7.64 7.74
CA LEU A 104 -3.38 9.03 7.45
C LEU A 104 -1.89 9.26 7.66
N LYS A 105 -1.30 10.07 6.78
CA LYS A 105 0.08 10.55 6.92
C LYS A 105 0.12 11.73 7.91
N PRO A 106 1.23 11.92 8.62
CA PRO A 106 2.42 11.07 8.66
C PRO A 106 2.11 9.76 9.39
N VAL A 107 2.67 8.65 8.89
CA VAL A 107 2.34 7.32 9.41
C VAL A 107 3.23 7.00 10.59
N PRO A 108 2.68 6.90 11.83
CA PRO A 108 3.47 6.42 12.96
C PRO A 108 3.63 4.90 12.85
N TYR A 109 4.75 4.40 13.37
CA TYR A 109 5.04 2.96 13.30
C TYR A 109 3.92 2.12 13.91
N PHE A 110 3.34 2.57 15.02
CA PHE A 110 2.27 1.81 15.68
C PHE A 110 1.08 1.59 14.76
N ALA A 111 0.61 2.65 14.09
CA ALA A 111 -0.50 2.54 13.15
C ALA A 111 -0.15 1.63 11.96
N PHE A 112 1.08 1.74 11.46
CA PHE A 112 1.57 0.89 10.37
C PHE A 112 1.62 -0.57 10.79
N SER A 113 2.14 -0.86 11.99
CA SER A 113 2.28 -2.24 12.47
C SER A 113 0.93 -2.95 12.62
N GLN A 114 -0.14 -2.21 12.90
CA GLN A 114 -1.49 -2.78 12.98
C GLN A 114 -1.94 -3.34 11.61
N GLN A 115 -1.48 -2.75 10.52
CA GLN A 115 -1.82 -3.22 9.18
C GLN A 115 -1.08 -4.49 8.80
N LEU A 116 0.05 -4.77 9.44
CA LEU A 116 0.83 -5.97 9.16
C LEU A 116 0.39 -7.19 9.97
N GLN A 117 -0.46 -6.96 10.94
CA GLN A 117 -1.04 -8.07 11.73
C GLN A 117 -2.24 -8.68 10.98
#